data_bfe5cdf1006ee75ff2f91cc91e16a0ff
#
_entry.id   bfe5cdf1006ee75ff2f91cc91e16a0ff
#
_cell.length_a   1.000
_cell.length_b   1.000
_cell.length_c   1.000
_cell.angle_alpha   90.00
_cell.angle_beta   90.00
_cell.angle_gamma   90.00
#
_symmetry.space_group_name_H-M   'P 1'
#
loop_
_entity.id
_entity.type
_entity.pdbx_description
1 polymer ?
#
loop_
_entity_poly.entity_id
_entity_poly.type
_entity_poly.pdbx_seq_one_letter_code
_entity_poly.pdbx_strand_id
1 'polypeptide(L)'
;MLTVITLTLGTILGVTLVLVFSLFMRIKKLTRGSNGSFEHIVQDVQKTLTDYDSFKSEIQHFQKTLDAKVSHIKGCSECYNFKAFDGMGGGKNSFVMAFLDDYGTGLLLSTIDTRDRVNIFAKPVTNWKSERTLTEEEREVLTKLKK
;
A
#
# COMPACT_ATOMS: atom_id res chain seq x y z
N MET A 1 58.66 -59.22 -3.40
CA MET A 1 58.34 -57.78 -3.04
C MET A 1 57.68 -57.08 -4.12
N LEU A 2 58.24 -57.00 -5.37
CA LEU A 2 57.71 -56.26 -6.51
C LEU A 2 56.27 -56.69 -6.89
N THR A 3 55.97 -57.99 -6.87
CA THR A 3 54.63 -58.51 -7.21
C THR A 3 53.54 -58.14 -6.19
N VAL A 4 53.85 -57.95 -4.91
CA VAL A 4 52.91 -57.53 -3.92
C VAL A 4 52.59 -56.05 -4.06
N ILE A 5 53.59 -55.24 -4.43
CA ILE A 5 53.41 -53.78 -4.66
C ILE A 5 52.53 -53.53 -5.90
N THR A 6 52.75 -54.29 -6.99
CA THR A 6 51.93 -54.17 -8.18
C THR A 6 50.47 -54.58 -7.96
N LEU A 7 50.26 -55.60 -7.16
CA LEU A 7 48.91 -56.09 -6.80
C LEU A 7 48.14 -55.06 -5.94
N THR A 8 48.82 -54.49 -4.93
CA THR A 8 48.22 -53.42 -4.11
C THR A 8 47.92 -52.15 -4.89
N LEU A 9 48.81 -51.74 -5.81
CA LEU A 9 48.58 -50.58 -6.65
C LEU A 9 47.38 -50.80 -7.58
N GLY A 10 47.24 -52.00 -8.16
CA GLY A 10 46.10 -52.39 -9.00
C GLY A 10 44.78 -52.36 -8.26
N THR A 11 44.74 -52.82 -7.02
CA THR A 11 43.49 -52.77 -6.21
C THR A 11 43.10 -51.34 -5.85
N ILE A 12 44.05 -50.50 -5.46
CA ILE A 12 43.79 -49.10 -5.18
C ILE A 12 43.25 -48.36 -6.41
N LEU A 13 43.84 -48.59 -7.57
CA LEU A 13 43.37 -48.01 -8.85
C LEU A 13 41.95 -48.47 -9.21
N GLY A 14 41.65 -49.76 -8.98
CA GLY A 14 40.30 -50.28 -9.22
C GLY A 14 39.25 -49.66 -8.32
N VAL A 15 39.55 -49.50 -7.04
CA VAL A 15 38.65 -48.89 -6.07
C VAL A 15 38.41 -47.38 -6.40
N THR A 16 39.44 -46.63 -6.77
CA THR A 16 39.30 -45.23 -7.14
C THR A 16 38.47 -45.07 -8.41
N LEU A 17 38.61 -45.92 -9.41
CA LEU A 17 37.80 -45.92 -10.62
C LEU A 17 36.31 -46.18 -10.32
N VAL A 18 36.01 -47.11 -9.44
CA VAL A 18 34.63 -47.41 -9.04
C VAL A 18 34.01 -46.22 -8.26
N LEU A 19 34.77 -45.58 -7.38
CA LEU A 19 34.31 -44.40 -6.65
C LEU A 19 34.03 -43.23 -7.61
N VAL A 20 34.92 -42.94 -8.54
CA VAL A 20 34.72 -41.86 -9.56
C VAL A 20 33.48 -42.16 -10.41
N PHE A 21 33.31 -43.40 -10.84
CA PHE A 21 32.15 -43.80 -11.63
C PHE A 21 30.84 -43.67 -10.81
N SER A 22 30.87 -44.06 -9.55
CA SER A 22 29.73 -43.92 -8.64
C SER A 22 29.34 -42.45 -8.43
N LEU A 23 30.33 -41.58 -8.21
CA LEU A 23 30.11 -40.13 -8.11
C LEU A 23 29.55 -39.54 -9.41
N PHE A 24 30.11 -39.95 -10.58
CA PHE A 24 29.63 -39.52 -11.85
C PHE A 24 28.14 -39.91 -12.09
N MET A 25 27.77 -41.13 -11.73
CA MET A 25 26.38 -41.60 -11.82
C MET A 25 25.45 -40.85 -10.85
N ARG A 26 25.91 -40.50 -9.64
CA ARG A 26 25.14 -39.69 -8.70
C ARG A 26 24.89 -38.26 -9.23
N ILE A 27 25.93 -37.62 -9.77
CA ILE A 27 25.81 -36.30 -10.39
C ILE A 27 24.85 -36.36 -11.58
N LYS A 28 24.98 -37.37 -12.44
CA LYS A 28 24.10 -37.57 -13.59
C LYS A 28 22.64 -37.83 -13.21
N LYS A 29 22.41 -38.48 -12.05
CA LYS A 29 21.06 -38.73 -11.53
C LYS A 29 20.42 -37.45 -10.94
N LEU A 30 21.21 -36.58 -10.30
CA LEU A 30 20.79 -35.28 -9.81
C LEU A 30 20.46 -34.32 -10.98
N THR A 31 21.22 -34.39 -12.05
CA THR A 31 21.02 -33.56 -13.25
C THR A 31 19.89 -34.09 -14.14
N ARG A 32 19.54 -35.39 -14.07
CA ARG A 32 18.44 -36.01 -14.84
C ARG A 32 17.04 -35.67 -14.34
N GLY A 33 16.92 -35.16 -13.10
CA GLY A 33 15.64 -34.71 -12.54
C GLY A 33 15.20 -33.33 -13.03
N SER A 34 16.10 -32.57 -13.65
CA SER A 34 15.82 -31.30 -14.30
C SER A 34 16.10 -31.45 -15.78
N ASN A 35 15.11 -31.40 -16.63
CA ASN A 35 15.18 -31.48 -18.08
C ASN A 35 15.86 -30.25 -18.73
N GLY A 36 16.81 -29.66 -18.06
CA GLY A 36 17.55 -28.51 -18.53
C GLY A 36 18.98 -28.49 -18.03
N SER A 37 19.89 -28.02 -18.87
CA SER A 37 21.23 -27.61 -18.50
C SER A 37 21.12 -26.61 -17.36
N PHE A 38 22.10 -26.55 -16.45
CA PHE A 38 22.18 -25.56 -15.36
C PHE A 38 21.90 -24.14 -15.87
N GLU A 39 22.24 -23.83 -17.10
CA GLU A 39 21.93 -22.57 -17.80
C GLU A 39 20.43 -22.30 -17.92
N HIS A 40 19.60 -23.32 -18.19
CA HIS A 40 18.14 -23.15 -18.25
C HIS A 40 17.55 -22.81 -16.90
N ILE A 41 18.06 -23.43 -15.82
CA ILE A 41 17.60 -23.13 -14.47
C ILE A 41 17.95 -21.68 -14.11
N VAL A 42 19.15 -21.23 -14.44
CA VAL A 42 19.58 -19.85 -14.20
C VAL A 42 18.73 -18.85 -15.02
N GLN A 43 18.44 -19.18 -16.27
CA GLN A 43 17.58 -18.33 -17.12
C GLN A 43 16.15 -18.25 -16.59
N ASP A 44 15.57 -19.36 -16.14
CA ASP A 44 14.22 -19.39 -15.55
C ASP A 44 14.15 -18.59 -14.24
N VAL A 45 15.20 -18.69 -13.41
CA VAL A 45 15.30 -17.87 -12.19
C VAL A 45 15.44 -16.39 -12.53
N GLN A 46 16.28 -16.04 -13.48
CA GLN A 46 16.42 -14.63 -13.92
C GLN A 46 15.12 -14.07 -14.49
N LYS A 47 14.42 -14.86 -15.31
CA LYS A 47 13.12 -14.46 -15.84
C LYS A 47 12.11 -14.25 -14.73
N THR A 48 12.02 -15.18 -13.77
CA THR A 48 11.12 -15.06 -12.62
C THR A 48 11.44 -13.83 -11.77
N LEU A 49 12.72 -13.48 -11.58
CA LEU A 49 13.14 -12.27 -10.87
C LEU A 49 12.73 -11.01 -11.63
N THR A 50 12.92 -10.95 -12.95
CA THR A 50 12.48 -9.81 -13.76
C THR A 50 10.97 -9.65 -13.77
N ASP A 51 10.21 -10.74 -13.86
CA ASP A 51 8.76 -10.73 -13.78
C ASP A 51 8.28 -10.25 -12.39
N TYR A 52 8.98 -10.67 -11.33
CA TYR A 52 8.70 -10.21 -9.97
C TYR A 52 8.96 -8.71 -9.79
N ASP A 53 10.08 -8.19 -10.32
CA ASP A 53 10.40 -6.77 -10.23
C ASP A 53 9.39 -5.92 -11.02
N SER A 54 8.95 -6.38 -12.19
CA SER A 54 7.91 -5.72 -12.97
C SER A 54 6.57 -5.70 -12.22
N PHE A 55 6.15 -6.82 -11.66
CA PHE A 55 4.95 -6.94 -10.85
C PHE A 55 5.01 -6.03 -9.60
N LYS A 56 6.15 -5.99 -8.92
CA LYS A 56 6.37 -5.10 -7.77
C LYS A 56 6.21 -3.63 -8.16
N SER A 57 6.76 -3.23 -9.30
CA SER A 57 6.65 -1.85 -9.78
C SER A 57 5.20 -1.49 -10.14
N GLU A 58 4.46 -2.41 -10.74
CA GLU A 58 3.04 -2.25 -11.06
C GLU A 58 2.18 -2.09 -9.80
N ILE A 59 2.42 -2.93 -8.78
CA ILE A 59 1.74 -2.81 -7.49
C ILE A 59 2.05 -1.46 -6.82
N GLN A 60 3.30 -1.01 -6.84
CA GLN A 60 3.67 0.30 -6.29
C GLN A 60 2.99 1.47 -7.03
N HIS A 61 2.90 1.38 -8.35
CA HIS A 61 2.18 2.39 -9.14
C HIS A 61 0.68 2.37 -8.84
N PHE A 62 0.09 1.18 -8.73
CA PHE A 62 -1.32 1.02 -8.36
C PHE A 62 -1.61 1.59 -6.97
N GLN A 63 -0.76 1.31 -5.96
CA GLN A 63 -0.89 1.88 -4.62
C GLN A 63 -0.86 3.42 -4.65
N LYS A 64 0.10 4.02 -5.34
CA LYS A 64 0.16 5.49 -5.47
C LYS A 64 -1.10 6.07 -6.12
N THR A 65 -1.62 5.38 -7.13
CA THR A 65 -2.84 5.81 -7.82
C THR A 65 -4.07 5.69 -6.90
N LEU A 66 -4.14 4.63 -6.09
CA LEU A 66 -5.20 4.46 -5.10
C LEU A 66 -5.11 5.53 -4.01
N ASP A 67 -3.93 5.76 -3.44
CA ASP A 67 -3.73 6.78 -2.41
C ASP A 67 -4.15 8.17 -2.91
N ALA A 68 -3.76 8.51 -4.15
CA ALA A 68 -4.18 9.76 -4.76
C ALA A 68 -5.70 9.86 -4.96
N LYS A 69 -6.39 8.76 -5.33
CA LYS A 69 -7.85 8.75 -5.49
C LYS A 69 -8.55 8.82 -4.14
N VAL A 70 -8.07 8.06 -3.15
CA VAL A 70 -8.66 8.01 -1.81
C VAL A 70 -8.52 9.36 -1.11
N SER A 71 -7.38 10.03 -1.23
CA SER A 71 -7.15 11.35 -0.63
C SER A 71 -8.07 12.45 -1.16
N HIS A 72 -8.68 12.27 -2.34
CA HIS A 72 -9.69 13.18 -2.91
C HIS A 72 -11.13 12.77 -2.58
N ILE A 73 -11.34 11.68 -1.85
CA ILE A 73 -12.69 11.29 -1.41
C ILE A 73 -13.13 12.23 -0.29
N LYS A 74 -14.25 12.92 -0.53
CA LYS A 74 -14.83 13.83 0.43
C LYS A 74 -15.71 13.07 1.41
N GLY A 75 -15.36 13.14 2.68
CA GLY A 75 -16.12 12.54 3.77
C GLY A 75 -16.78 13.58 4.65
N CYS A 76 -17.81 13.19 5.40
CA CYS A 76 -18.31 14.00 6.51
C CYS A 76 -17.37 13.76 7.71
N SER A 77 -16.55 14.74 8.02
CA SER A 77 -15.51 14.57 9.02
C SER A 77 -15.96 15.00 10.43
N GLU A 78 -16.86 15.95 10.54
CA GLU A 78 -17.35 16.43 11.83
C GLU A 78 -18.69 17.15 11.68
N CYS A 79 -19.56 16.98 12.70
CA CYS A 79 -20.79 17.75 12.86
C CYS A 79 -20.72 18.47 14.21
N TYR A 80 -20.71 19.77 14.19
CA TYR A 80 -20.66 20.61 15.37
C TYR A 80 -22.03 21.29 15.60
N ASN A 81 -22.67 20.94 16.71
CA ASN A 81 -23.93 21.54 17.10
C ASN A 81 -23.68 22.78 17.99
N PHE A 82 -24.37 23.85 17.73
CA PHE A 82 -24.25 25.08 18.50
C PHE A 82 -25.60 25.77 18.70
N LYS A 83 -25.66 26.69 19.64
CA LYS A 83 -26.82 27.53 19.84
C LYS A 83 -26.59 28.88 19.18
N ALA A 84 -27.29 29.15 18.08
CA ALA A 84 -27.10 30.37 17.32
C ALA A 84 -27.53 31.65 18.09
N PHE A 85 -28.42 31.50 19.05
CA PHE A 85 -28.95 32.62 19.86
C PHE A 85 -29.16 32.19 21.31
N ASP A 86 -28.24 32.60 22.18
CA ASP A 86 -28.43 32.42 23.64
C ASP A 86 -29.49 33.41 24.18
N GLY A 87 -30.54 32.89 24.80
CA GLY A 87 -31.54 33.68 25.54
C GLY A 87 -32.82 34.07 24.81
N MET A 88 -32.97 33.85 23.51
CA MET A 88 -34.17 34.24 22.74
C MET A 88 -35.08 33.08 22.28
N GLY A 89 -34.93 31.91 22.87
CA GLY A 89 -35.85 30.77 22.65
C GLY A 89 -35.84 30.15 21.24
N GLY A 90 -34.87 30.46 20.42
CA GLY A 90 -34.65 29.86 19.11
C GLY A 90 -33.30 29.15 19.03
N GLY A 91 -33.18 28.20 18.13
CA GLY A 91 -31.88 27.74 17.67
C GLY A 91 -31.19 26.62 18.44
N LYS A 92 -31.93 25.67 18.97
CA LYS A 92 -31.35 24.48 19.61
C LYS A 92 -30.74 23.47 18.60
N ASN A 93 -31.10 23.60 17.31
CA ASN A 93 -30.76 22.65 16.27
C ASN A 93 -29.84 23.25 15.20
N SER A 94 -29.10 24.31 15.53
CA SER A 94 -28.09 24.85 14.61
C SER A 94 -26.87 23.97 14.61
N PHE A 95 -26.31 23.71 13.43
CA PHE A 95 -25.12 22.88 13.28
C PHE A 95 -24.25 23.31 12.10
N VAL A 96 -22.99 22.92 12.15
CA VAL A 96 -22.03 23.04 11.06
C VAL A 96 -21.50 21.66 10.73
N MET A 97 -21.49 21.32 9.45
CA MET A 97 -20.90 20.08 8.93
C MET A 97 -19.88 20.42 7.82
N ALA A 98 -18.78 19.70 7.81
CA ALA A 98 -17.77 19.83 6.79
C ALA A 98 -17.63 18.52 5.98
N PHE A 99 -17.68 18.64 4.67
CA PHE A 99 -17.44 17.57 3.71
C PHE A 99 -16.17 17.90 2.94
N LEU A 100 -15.03 17.46 3.44
CA LEU A 100 -13.73 17.82 2.91
C LEU A 100 -12.93 16.57 2.57
N ASP A 101 -12.03 16.70 1.57
CA ASP A 101 -10.99 15.74 1.31
C ASP A 101 -9.76 16.01 2.20
N ASP A 102 -8.73 15.16 2.09
CA ASP A 102 -7.50 15.26 2.89
C ASP A 102 -6.72 16.56 2.63
N TYR A 103 -6.99 17.22 1.50
CA TYR A 103 -6.40 18.52 1.15
C TYR A 103 -7.21 19.70 1.67
N GLY A 104 -8.31 19.44 2.37
CA GLY A 104 -9.21 20.48 2.87
C GLY A 104 -10.00 21.17 1.77
N THR A 105 -10.35 20.42 0.72
CA THR A 105 -11.16 20.92 -0.40
C THR A 105 -12.52 20.26 -0.41
N GLY A 106 -13.59 21.03 -0.45
CA GLY A 106 -14.95 20.52 -0.45
C GLY A 106 -15.98 21.57 -0.09
N LEU A 107 -16.89 21.21 0.82
CA LEU A 107 -18.05 22.02 1.17
C LEU A 107 -18.23 22.06 2.68
N LEU A 108 -18.48 23.25 3.19
CA LEU A 108 -18.95 23.51 4.54
C LEU A 108 -20.45 23.82 4.47
N LEU A 109 -21.25 23.10 5.24
CA LEU A 109 -22.70 23.26 5.36
C LEU A 109 -23.02 23.76 6.76
N SER A 110 -23.64 24.92 6.89
CA SER A 110 -24.13 25.45 8.16
C SER A 110 -25.64 25.61 8.13
N THR A 111 -26.28 25.24 9.22
CA THR A 111 -27.70 25.39 9.43
C THR A 111 -27.92 26.25 10.65
N ILE A 112 -28.70 27.32 10.47
CA ILE A 112 -29.11 28.22 11.55
C ILE A 112 -30.61 28.08 11.73
N ASP A 113 -31.00 27.49 12.86
CA ASP A 113 -32.38 27.33 13.28
C ASP A 113 -32.81 28.57 14.05
N THR A 114 -33.81 29.29 13.53
CA THR A 114 -34.46 30.42 14.19
C THR A 114 -35.90 30.05 14.52
N ARG A 115 -36.61 30.88 15.30
CA ARG A 115 -38.01 30.62 15.69
C ARG A 115 -38.94 30.36 14.51
N ASP A 116 -38.73 31.10 13.43
CA ASP A 116 -39.67 31.13 12.31
C ASP A 116 -39.19 30.36 11.07
N ARG A 117 -37.90 30.07 10.97
CA ARG A 117 -37.29 29.41 9.79
C ARG A 117 -35.93 28.81 10.07
N VAL A 118 -35.61 27.85 9.27
CA VAL A 118 -34.28 27.26 9.18
C VAL A 118 -33.57 27.82 7.95
N ASN A 119 -32.40 28.41 8.15
CA ASN A 119 -31.55 28.88 7.07
C ASN A 119 -30.38 27.92 6.88
N ILE A 120 -30.11 27.56 5.63
CA ILE A 120 -29.01 26.67 5.26
C ILE A 120 -28.04 27.44 4.39
N PHE A 121 -26.77 27.39 4.74
CA PHE A 121 -25.67 28.03 4.02
C PHE A 121 -24.67 26.96 3.58
N ALA A 122 -24.32 27.01 2.31
CA ALA A 122 -23.27 26.17 1.74
C ALA A 122 -22.12 27.06 1.31
N LYS A 123 -20.91 26.80 1.83
CA LYS A 123 -19.70 27.57 1.55
C LYS A 123 -18.63 26.64 0.98
N PRO A 124 -18.14 26.90 -0.25
CA PRO A 124 -17.02 26.15 -0.80
C PRO A 124 -15.75 26.41 0.01
N VAL A 125 -14.97 25.36 0.20
CA VAL A 125 -13.66 25.40 0.87
C VAL A 125 -12.63 24.83 -0.10
N THR A 126 -11.50 25.50 -0.23
CA THR A 126 -10.37 25.09 -1.04
C THR A 126 -9.09 25.30 -0.25
N ASN A 127 -8.29 24.22 -0.10
CA ASN A 127 -7.06 24.27 0.69
C ASN A 127 -7.26 24.85 2.10
N TRP A 128 -8.30 24.40 2.81
CA TRP A 128 -8.66 24.84 4.15
C TRP A 128 -9.08 26.32 4.26
N LYS A 129 -9.42 26.96 3.15
CA LYS A 129 -9.84 28.36 3.10
C LYS A 129 -11.15 28.48 2.33
N SER A 130 -11.97 29.46 2.70
CA SER A 130 -13.16 29.84 1.95
C SER A 130 -13.06 31.30 1.51
N GLU A 131 -13.51 31.59 0.31
CA GLU A 131 -13.66 32.97 -0.18
C GLU A 131 -14.79 33.70 0.53
N ARG A 132 -15.73 32.93 1.12
CA ARG A 132 -16.84 33.51 1.89
C ARG A 132 -16.41 33.74 3.32
N THR A 133 -16.92 34.79 3.96
CA THR A 133 -16.70 35.05 5.38
C THR A 133 -17.23 33.87 6.22
N LEU A 134 -16.36 33.25 7.02
CA LEU A 134 -16.70 32.17 7.93
C LEU A 134 -17.09 32.72 9.31
N THR A 135 -18.08 32.11 9.95
CA THR A 135 -18.42 32.35 11.37
C THR A 135 -17.35 31.74 12.28
N GLU A 136 -17.42 31.99 13.57
CA GLU A 136 -16.48 31.42 14.54
C GLU A 136 -16.61 29.89 14.62
N GLU A 137 -17.84 29.37 14.63
CA GLU A 137 -18.14 27.95 14.66
C GLU A 137 -17.64 27.24 13.41
N GLU A 138 -17.81 27.86 12.24
CA GLU A 138 -17.31 27.34 10.97
C GLU A 138 -15.78 27.28 10.94
N ARG A 139 -15.10 28.28 11.49
CA ARG A 139 -13.63 28.27 11.64
C ARG A 139 -13.16 27.22 12.63
N GLU A 140 -13.88 27.06 13.73
CA GLU A 140 -13.54 26.04 14.72
C GLU A 140 -13.58 24.63 14.12
N VAL A 141 -14.64 24.32 13.35
CA VAL A 141 -14.76 23.03 12.63
C VAL A 141 -13.59 22.82 11.67
N LEU A 142 -13.27 23.81 10.84
CA LEU A 142 -12.14 23.72 9.90
C LEU A 142 -10.79 23.57 10.62
N THR A 143 -10.61 24.23 11.77
CA THR A 143 -9.37 24.15 12.54
C THR A 143 -9.20 22.77 13.20
N LYS A 144 -10.29 22.19 13.70
CA LYS A 144 -10.26 20.84 14.28
C LYS A 144 -9.93 19.76 13.25
N LEU A 145 -10.41 19.93 12.02
CA LEU A 145 -10.18 18.98 10.93
C LEU A 145 -8.79 19.07 10.32
N LYS A 146 -8.18 20.24 10.42
CA LYS A 146 -6.85 20.52 9.86
C LYS A 146 -5.69 20.00 10.72
N LYS A 147 -5.85 18.89 11.41
CA LYS A 147 -4.76 18.30 12.22
C LYS A 147 -3.57 17.82 11.41
#